data_611760ec88566f75148b61750df64329
#
_entry.id   611760ec88566f75148b61750df64329
#
_cell.length_a   1.000
_cell.length_b   1.000
_cell.length_c   1.000
_cell.angle_alpha   90.00
_cell.angle_beta   90.00
_cell.angle_gamma   90.00
#
_symmetry.space_group_name_H-M   'P 1'
#
loop_
_entity.id
_entity.type
_entity.pdbx_description
1 polymer ?
#
loop_
_entity_poly.entity_id
_entity_poly.type
_entity_poly.pdbx_seq_one_letter_code
_entity_poly.pdbx_strand_id
1 'polypeptide(L)'
;HERILASRESFLHNFIDRFLQDDETFKAEVLKGHEKLKLSNHIRSLEAIRERNRQVEQMSASIAKHLPEIDKVHSNGGLNASTPEKQNAFTDILVAALMTGLTNVVTYTIDELSTPIKGLPGNEGDHISIHELGHNGGYSGIPAEKIREKIRVGHIDQVATIIDRLKQEPEGQGNMFDNTMILYFPENGEGHHSWGTEAPFVIMAGNNCKLDIAGRYIRLPYHGTEGHKTIGNWYTTLLNAHGNSIEHYGDFDLEMARKKRDQTGAIRQFMS
;
A
#
# COMPACT_ATOMS: atom_id res chain seq x y z
N HIS A 1 7.11 2.39 33.54
CA HIS A 1 6.47 2.54 32.20
C HIS A 1 5.02 2.03 32.25
N GLU A 2 4.77 0.80 32.70
CA GLU A 2 3.44 0.18 32.81
C GLU A 2 2.47 0.97 33.70
N ARG A 3 2.93 1.52 34.85
CA ARG A 3 2.07 2.35 35.73
C ARG A 3 1.61 3.66 35.07
N ILE A 4 2.43 4.25 34.21
CA ILE A 4 2.09 5.50 33.49
C ILE A 4 1.09 5.19 32.38
N LEU A 5 1.22 4.06 31.71
CA LEU A 5 0.29 3.60 30.69
C LEU A 5 -1.08 3.28 31.30
N ALA A 6 -1.12 2.51 32.38
CA ALA A 6 -2.35 2.16 33.13
C ALA A 6 -3.07 3.40 33.68
N SER A 7 -2.35 4.43 34.14
CA SER A 7 -2.97 5.67 34.62
C SER A 7 -3.52 6.54 33.50
N ARG A 8 -2.87 6.53 32.32
CA ARG A 8 -3.37 7.21 31.11
C ARG A 8 -4.60 6.52 30.52
N GLU A 9 -4.59 5.19 30.49
CA GLU A 9 -5.76 4.41 30.08
C GLU A 9 -6.95 4.62 31.02
N SER A 10 -6.74 4.65 32.33
CA SER A 10 -7.78 4.93 33.33
C SER A 10 -8.34 6.35 33.18
N PHE A 11 -7.49 7.34 32.95
CA PHE A 11 -7.93 8.72 32.75
C PHE A 11 -8.74 8.87 31.46
N LEU A 12 -8.26 8.28 30.36
CA LEU A 12 -8.95 8.28 29.07
C LEU A 12 -10.29 7.52 29.15
N HIS A 13 -10.33 6.40 29.85
CA HIS A 13 -11.55 5.64 30.11
C HIS A 13 -12.58 6.48 30.86
N ASN A 14 -12.22 7.07 31.97
CA ASN A 14 -13.12 7.93 32.75
C ASN A 14 -13.58 9.16 31.96
N PHE A 15 -12.71 9.74 31.15
CA PHE A 15 -13.05 10.88 30.31
C PHE A 15 -14.03 10.48 29.17
N ILE A 16 -13.75 9.37 28.50
CA ILE A 16 -14.62 8.83 27.43
C ILE A 16 -15.96 8.40 28.01
N ASP A 17 -15.97 7.68 29.12
CA ASP A 17 -17.20 7.22 29.77
C ASP A 17 -18.08 8.40 30.22
N ARG A 18 -17.50 9.45 30.79
CA ARG A 18 -18.26 10.67 31.15
C ARG A 18 -18.76 11.44 29.94
N PHE A 19 -18.01 11.42 28.85
CA PHE A 19 -18.42 12.07 27.59
C PHE A 19 -19.51 11.27 26.85
N LEU A 20 -19.46 9.93 26.94
CA LEU A 20 -20.45 9.02 26.33
C LEU A 20 -21.70 8.86 27.19
N GLN A 21 -21.62 9.04 28.50
CA GLN A 21 -22.75 8.93 29.45
C GLN A 21 -23.71 10.13 29.44
N ASP A 22 -23.76 10.86 28.33
CA ASP A 22 -24.84 11.80 28.01
C ASP A 22 -25.04 12.95 29.00
N ASP A 23 -23.97 13.51 29.52
CA ASP A 23 -24.06 14.82 30.14
C ASP A 23 -24.15 15.89 29.01
N GLU A 24 -25.35 16.07 28.49
CA GLU A 24 -25.67 17.09 27.48
C GLU A 24 -25.25 18.49 27.93
N THR A 25 -25.22 18.73 29.26
CA THR A 25 -24.75 19.97 29.87
C THR A 25 -23.25 20.17 29.68
N PHE A 26 -22.46 19.12 29.90
CA PHE A 26 -21.02 19.17 29.69
C PHE A 26 -20.67 19.36 28.21
N LYS A 27 -21.40 18.68 27.32
CA LYS A 27 -21.23 18.83 25.86
C LYS A 27 -21.57 20.23 25.35
N ALA A 28 -22.60 20.86 25.93
CA ALA A 28 -23.08 22.16 25.50
C ALA A 28 -22.26 23.33 26.03
N GLU A 29 -21.72 23.23 27.27
CA GLU A 29 -21.00 24.32 27.92
C GLU A 29 -19.53 24.41 27.56
N VAL A 30 -18.87 23.28 27.27
CA VAL A 30 -17.42 23.23 27.11
C VAL A 30 -16.94 23.28 25.65
N LEU A 31 -17.80 22.87 24.69
CA LEU A 31 -17.34 22.70 23.31
C LEU A 31 -18.26 23.38 22.29
N LYS A 32 -17.80 24.45 21.68
CA LYS A 32 -18.50 25.14 20.60
C LYS A 32 -17.97 24.76 19.21
N GLY A 33 -18.88 24.41 18.28
CA GLY A 33 -18.58 24.32 16.85
C GLY A 33 -17.47 23.34 16.45
N HIS A 34 -16.36 23.88 15.98
CA HIS A 34 -15.25 23.10 15.43
C HIS A 34 -14.51 22.22 16.46
N GLU A 35 -14.45 22.65 17.71
CA GLU A 35 -13.83 21.88 18.80
C GLU A 35 -14.64 20.61 19.15
N LYS A 36 -15.95 20.70 19.11
CA LYS A 36 -16.84 19.54 19.30
C LYS A 36 -16.60 18.48 18.21
N LEU A 37 -16.42 18.91 16.95
CA LEU A 37 -16.12 18.00 15.84
C LEU A 37 -14.75 17.35 15.99
N LYS A 38 -13.72 18.11 16.36
CA LYS A 38 -12.38 17.57 16.64
C LYS A 38 -12.39 16.52 17.74
N LEU A 39 -13.07 16.80 18.84
CA LEU A 39 -13.18 15.86 19.95
C LEU A 39 -13.97 14.61 19.56
N SER A 40 -15.07 14.75 18.83
CA SER A 40 -15.84 13.61 18.33
C SER A 40 -15.01 12.72 17.41
N ASN A 41 -14.22 13.32 16.52
CA ASN A 41 -13.31 12.57 15.65
C ASN A 41 -12.20 11.89 16.44
N HIS A 42 -11.68 12.54 17.47
CA HIS A 42 -10.67 11.94 18.34
C HIS A 42 -11.21 10.74 19.13
N ILE A 43 -12.41 10.85 19.67
CA ILE A 43 -13.09 9.75 20.37
C ILE A 43 -13.33 8.58 19.45
N ARG A 44 -13.88 8.81 18.25
CA ARG A 44 -14.06 7.76 17.24
C ARG A 44 -12.75 7.06 16.88
N SER A 45 -11.66 7.82 16.79
CA SER A 45 -10.34 7.25 16.53
C SER A 45 -9.85 6.36 17.68
N LEU A 46 -10.08 6.75 18.93
CA LEU A 46 -9.74 5.94 20.11
C LEU A 46 -10.60 4.68 20.20
N GLU A 47 -11.89 4.78 19.91
CA GLU A 47 -12.79 3.61 19.84
C GLU A 47 -12.37 2.63 18.76
N ALA A 48 -11.98 3.14 17.57
CA ALA A 48 -11.46 2.31 16.48
C ALA A 48 -10.16 1.60 16.87
N ILE A 49 -9.23 2.28 17.58
CA ILE A 49 -8.00 1.68 18.11
C ILE A 49 -8.33 0.58 19.13
N ARG A 50 -9.25 0.84 20.05
CA ARG A 50 -9.67 -0.11 21.07
C ARG A 50 -10.29 -1.37 20.45
N GLU A 51 -11.19 -1.19 19.49
CA GLU A 51 -11.80 -2.29 18.76
C GLU A 51 -10.75 -3.09 17.99
N ARG A 52 -9.82 -2.41 17.32
CA ARG A 52 -8.70 -3.06 16.65
C ARG A 52 -7.85 -3.88 17.61
N ASN A 53 -7.49 -3.35 18.78
CA ASN A 53 -6.71 -4.08 19.77
C ASN A 53 -7.45 -5.33 20.24
N ARG A 54 -8.76 -5.24 20.47
CA ARG A 54 -9.61 -6.38 20.83
C ARG A 54 -9.62 -7.45 19.72
N GLN A 55 -9.70 -7.03 18.46
CA GLN A 55 -9.63 -7.93 17.33
C GLN A 55 -8.26 -8.63 17.25
N VAL A 56 -7.16 -7.90 17.45
CA VAL A 56 -5.80 -8.47 17.48
C VAL A 56 -5.66 -9.52 18.60
N GLU A 57 -6.21 -9.27 19.78
CA GLU A 57 -6.23 -10.27 20.86
C GLU A 57 -7.01 -11.54 20.45
N GLN A 58 -8.16 -11.39 19.83
CA GLN A 58 -8.97 -12.51 19.33
C GLN A 58 -8.26 -13.31 18.22
N MET A 59 -7.39 -12.65 17.47
CA MET A 59 -6.63 -13.24 16.37
C MET A 59 -5.28 -13.81 16.81
N SER A 60 -4.95 -13.77 18.10
CA SER A 60 -3.64 -14.18 18.61
C SER A 60 -3.19 -15.58 18.18
N ALA A 61 -4.10 -16.54 18.12
CA ALA A 61 -3.79 -17.89 17.65
C ALA A 61 -3.47 -17.93 16.15
N SER A 62 -4.19 -17.18 15.33
CA SER A 62 -3.91 -17.05 13.89
C SER A 62 -2.58 -16.35 13.66
N ILE A 63 -2.31 -15.27 14.42
CA ILE A 63 -1.04 -14.55 14.35
C ILE A 63 0.12 -15.50 14.69
N ALA A 64 0.01 -16.27 15.77
CA ALA A 64 1.04 -17.22 16.17
C ALA A 64 1.31 -18.29 15.11
N LYS A 65 0.26 -18.77 14.41
CA LYS A 65 0.38 -19.75 13.31
C LYS A 65 1.20 -19.22 12.12
N HIS A 66 1.04 -17.94 11.79
CA HIS A 66 1.63 -17.32 10.60
C HIS A 66 2.82 -16.41 10.90
N LEU A 67 3.25 -16.34 12.16
CA LEU A 67 4.39 -15.50 12.54
C LEU A 67 5.66 -15.97 11.81
N PRO A 68 6.29 -15.10 11.00
CA PRO A 68 7.50 -15.47 10.28
C PRO A 68 8.69 -15.60 11.24
N GLU A 69 9.54 -16.59 10.99
CA GLU A 69 10.87 -16.63 11.62
C GLU A 69 11.76 -15.60 10.93
N ILE A 70 11.92 -14.44 11.57
CA ILE A 70 12.81 -13.40 11.07
C ILE A 70 14.21 -13.67 11.63
N ASP A 71 15.15 -13.98 10.75
CA ASP A 71 16.56 -14.20 11.13
C ASP A 71 17.13 -12.96 11.84
N LYS A 72 17.93 -13.19 12.88
CA LYS A 72 18.59 -12.14 13.68
C LYS A 72 19.49 -11.20 12.85
N VAL A 73 19.92 -11.63 11.68
CA VAL A 73 20.66 -10.80 10.71
C VAL A 73 19.85 -9.55 10.31
N HIS A 74 18.51 -9.64 10.27
CA HIS A 74 17.65 -8.52 9.91
C HIS A 74 17.38 -7.56 11.08
N SER A 75 17.64 -7.99 12.31
CA SER A 75 17.45 -7.17 13.52
C SER A 75 18.60 -6.20 13.81
N ASN A 76 19.75 -6.41 13.20
CA ASN A 76 20.91 -5.54 13.36
C ASN A 76 20.84 -4.31 12.44
N GLY A 77 19.89 -3.50 12.65
CA GLY A 77 19.60 -2.10 12.31
C GLY A 77 20.51 -1.27 11.39
N GLY A 78 21.49 -1.84 10.76
CA GLY A 78 22.50 -1.14 9.98
C GLY A 78 22.37 -1.23 8.46
N LEU A 79 21.22 -1.63 7.94
CA LEU A 79 21.08 -1.83 6.50
C LEU A 79 20.60 -0.56 5.80
N ASN A 80 21.56 0.31 5.46
CA ASN A 80 21.35 1.42 4.53
C ASN A 80 21.20 0.93 3.06
N ALA A 81 21.06 -0.37 2.83
CA ALA A 81 20.93 -0.95 1.51
C ALA A 81 19.75 -1.92 1.46
N SER A 82 19.09 -1.97 0.32
CA SER A 82 18.13 -3.01 0.00
C SER A 82 18.87 -4.27 -0.44
N THR A 83 18.54 -5.40 0.14
CA THR A 83 19.07 -6.72 -0.25
C THR A 83 17.93 -7.69 -0.46
N PRO A 84 18.10 -8.75 -1.25
CA PRO A 84 17.09 -9.79 -1.44
C PRO A 84 16.61 -10.37 -0.11
N GLU A 85 17.48 -10.60 0.86
CA GLU A 85 17.15 -11.13 2.18
C GLU A 85 16.25 -10.16 2.96
N LYS A 86 16.57 -8.87 2.94
CA LYS A 86 15.76 -7.84 3.58
C LYS A 86 14.38 -7.74 2.93
N GLN A 87 14.33 -7.75 1.61
CA GLN A 87 13.08 -7.72 0.85
C GLN A 87 12.22 -8.96 1.14
N ASN A 88 12.84 -10.14 1.23
CA ASN A 88 12.15 -11.39 1.60
C ASN A 88 11.57 -11.31 3.02
N ALA A 89 12.31 -10.77 4.00
CA ALA A 89 11.82 -10.60 5.36
C ALA A 89 10.58 -9.66 5.42
N PHE A 90 10.59 -8.56 4.66
CA PHE A 90 9.42 -7.71 4.54
C PHE A 90 8.23 -8.42 3.87
N THR A 91 8.50 -9.20 2.83
CA THR A 91 7.50 -10.04 2.17
C THR A 91 6.87 -11.04 3.15
N ASP A 92 7.66 -11.67 4.01
CA ASP A 92 7.18 -12.59 5.04
C ASP A 92 6.25 -11.90 6.04
N ILE A 93 6.62 -10.71 6.52
CA ILE A 93 5.79 -9.91 7.43
C ILE A 93 4.48 -9.48 6.74
N LEU A 94 4.56 -9.01 5.50
CA LEU A 94 3.42 -8.58 4.70
C LEU A 94 2.41 -9.71 4.52
N VAL A 95 2.90 -10.87 4.07
CA VAL A 95 2.04 -12.04 3.86
C VAL A 95 1.43 -12.51 5.16
N ALA A 96 2.23 -12.59 6.25
CA ALA A 96 1.71 -12.94 7.57
C ALA A 96 0.60 -11.98 8.03
N ALA A 97 0.75 -10.67 7.81
CA ALA A 97 -0.25 -9.67 8.17
C ALA A 97 -1.57 -9.85 7.38
N LEU A 98 -1.48 -10.23 6.10
CA LEU A 98 -2.66 -10.54 5.28
C LEU A 98 -3.31 -11.86 5.72
N MET A 99 -2.54 -12.95 5.85
CA MET A 99 -3.06 -14.28 6.19
C MET A 99 -3.68 -14.33 7.59
N THR A 100 -3.21 -13.50 8.51
CA THR A 100 -3.79 -13.38 9.85
C THR A 100 -5.02 -12.46 9.88
N GLY A 101 -5.31 -11.71 8.81
CA GLY A 101 -6.38 -10.73 8.78
C GLY A 101 -6.08 -9.45 9.59
N LEU A 102 -4.82 -9.21 9.98
CA LEU A 102 -4.42 -7.96 10.64
C LEU A 102 -4.69 -6.75 9.76
N THR A 103 -4.63 -6.92 8.47
CA THR A 103 -5.00 -5.91 7.49
C THR A 103 -5.49 -6.57 6.20
N ASN A 104 -6.38 -5.86 5.51
CA ASN A 104 -6.82 -6.24 4.15
C ASN A 104 -6.16 -5.37 3.07
N VAL A 105 -5.37 -4.36 3.47
CA VAL A 105 -4.72 -3.45 2.54
C VAL A 105 -3.29 -3.23 2.98
N VAL A 106 -2.36 -3.43 2.06
CA VAL A 106 -0.93 -3.18 2.28
C VAL A 106 -0.41 -2.28 1.19
N THR A 107 0.36 -1.27 1.57
CA THR A 107 1.23 -0.52 0.67
C THR A 107 2.67 -0.84 1.05
N TYR A 108 3.42 -1.35 0.09
CA TYR A 108 4.79 -1.76 0.29
C TYR A 108 5.71 -1.12 -0.74
N THR A 109 6.70 -0.37 -0.27
CA THR A 109 7.78 0.15 -1.10
C THR A 109 8.92 -0.87 -1.09
N ILE A 110 9.12 -1.58 -2.20
CA ILE A 110 10.15 -2.62 -2.30
C ILE A 110 11.52 -1.98 -2.22
N ASP A 111 11.75 -0.91 -2.99
CA ASP A 111 12.99 -0.15 -3.02
C ASP A 111 12.70 1.35 -2.99
N GLU A 112 13.56 2.08 -2.29
CA GLU A 112 13.56 3.53 -2.29
C GLU A 112 14.56 4.07 -3.33
N LEU A 113 14.24 5.21 -3.92
CA LEU A 113 15.00 5.81 -5.02
C LEU A 113 16.50 5.95 -4.73
N SER A 114 16.85 6.36 -3.52
CA SER A 114 18.25 6.61 -3.10
C SER A 114 18.89 5.45 -2.33
N THR A 115 18.14 4.40 -2.03
CA THR A 115 18.68 3.27 -1.27
C THR A 115 19.54 2.40 -2.16
N PRO A 116 20.80 2.15 -1.80
CA PRO A 116 21.66 1.24 -2.54
C PRO A 116 21.11 -0.20 -2.53
N ILE A 117 21.09 -0.83 -3.67
CA ILE A 117 20.71 -2.23 -3.85
C ILE A 117 21.95 -3.08 -3.92
N LYS A 118 22.00 -4.18 -3.15
CA LYS A 118 23.10 -5.14 -3.10
C LYS A 118 22.60 -6.56 -3.35
N GLY A 119 23.55 -7.45 -3.67
CA GLY A 119 23.30 -8.88 -3.76
C GLY A 119 22.53 -9.32 -5.00
N LEU A 120 22.42 -8.47 -6.02
CA LEU A 120 21.85 -8.87 -7.29
C LEU A 120 22.80 -9.81 -8.06
N PRO A 121 22.29 -10.87 -8.69
CA PRO A 121 23.12 -11.76 -9.49
C PRO A 121 23.96 -11.02 -10.54
N GLY A 122 25.29 -11.20 -10.50
CA GLY A 122 26.26 -10.47 -11.31
C GLY A 122 26.61 -9.07 -10.81
N ASN A 123 26.19 -8.73 -9.60
CA ASN A 123 26.51 -7.48 -8.90
C ASN A 123 26.70 -7.72 -7.39
N GLU A 124 27.21 -8.87 -7.02
CA GLU A 124 27.20 -9.39 -5.64
C GLU A 124 28.04 -8.56 -4.67
N GLY A 125 29.14 -7.97 -5.16
CA GLY A 125 30.04 -7.16 -4.33
C GLY A 125 29.75 -5.67 -4.31
N ASP A 126 28.91 -5.22 -5.20
CA ASP A 126 28.70 -3.81 -5.49
C ASP A 126 27.33 -3.34 -5.05
N HIS A 127 27.16 -2.03 -5.02
CA HIS A 127 25.85 -1.42 -4.77
C HIS A 127 25.59 -0.29 -5.77
N ILE A 128 24.34 -0.14 -6.16
CA ILE A 128 23.87 0.93 -7.02
C ILE A 128 22.45 1.33 -6.58
N SER A 129 22.13 2.60 -6.68
CA SER A 129 20.78 3.08 -6.40
C SER A 129 19.92 3.11 -7.66
N ILE A 130 18.61 3.01 -7.49
CA ILE A 130 17.64 3.19 -8.58
C ILE A 130 17.77 4.58 -9.18
N HIS A 131 18.08 5.59 -8.38
CA HIS A 131 18.33 6.95 -8.82
C HIS A 131 19.47 7.03 -9.85
N GLU A 132 20.63 6.44 -9.51
CA GLU A 132 21.78 6.41 -10.44
C GLU A 132 21.46 5.68 -11.74
N LEU A 133 20.72 4.57 -11.64
CA LEU A 133 20.22 3.84 -12.81
C LEU A 133 19.24 4.66 -13.65
N GLY A 134 18.42 5.50 -13.03
CA GLY A 134 17.50 6.43 -13.69
C GLY A 134 18.25 7.45 -14.55
N HIS A 135 19.43 7.89 -14.12
CA HIS A 135 20.32 8.76 -14.88
C HIS A 135 21.22 8.00 -15.90
N ASN A 136 20.89 6.75 -16.20
CA ASN A 136 21.64 5.87 -17.11
C ASN A 136 23.08 5.58 -16.68
N GLY A 137 23.40 5.75 -15.40
CA GLY A 137 24.65 5.30 -14.82
C GLY A 137 24.73 3.78 -14.88
N GLY A 138 25.65 3.24 -15.70
CA GLY A 138 26.01 1.83 -15.62
C GLY A 138 26.92 1.58 -14.41
N TYR A 139 27.07 0.31 -14.03
CA TYR A 139 27.93 -0.05 -12.90
C TYR A 139 28.75 -1.29 -13.22
N SER A 140 30.05 -1.26 -12.86
CA SER A 140 30.99 -2.38 -13.12
C SER A 140 30.99 -2.89 -14.57
N GLY A 141 30.82 -1.97 -15.53
CA GLY A 141 30.77 -2.32 -16.95
C GLY A 141 29.44 -2.89 -17.43
N ILE A 142 28.44 -3.00 -16.56
CA ILE A 142 27.09 -3.45 -16.91
C ILE A 142 26.23 -2.22 -17.23
N PRO A 143 25.55 -2.18 -18.38
CA PRO A 143 24.65 -1.08 -18.73
C PRO A 143 23.49 -0.96 -17.74
N ALA A 144 23.06 0.27 -17.43
CA ALA A 144 21.96 0.56 -16.52
C ALA A 144 20.68 -0.21 -16.84
N GLU A 145 20.35 -0.35 -18.10
CA GLU A 145 19.18 -1.12 -18.56
C GLU A 145 19.20 -2.57 -18.07
N LYS A 146 20.36 -3.23 -18.15
CA LYS A 146 20.52 -4.62 -17.70
C LYS A 146 20.44 -4.78 -16.21
N ILE A 147 20.88 -3.79 -15.46
CA ILE A 147 20.73 -3.78 -14.01
C ILE A 147 19.25 -3.55 -13.62
N ARG A 148 18.58 -2.59 -14.27
CA ARG A 148 17.15 -2.35 -14.08
C ARG A 148 16.31 -3.59 -14.39
N GLU A 149 16.63 -4.31 -15.46
CA GLU A 149 15.99 -5.59 -15.80
C GLU A 149 16.09 -6.60 -14.65
N LYS A 150 17.29 -6.81 -14.10
CA LYS A 150 17.50 -7.72 -12.97
C LYS A 150 16.73 -7.31 -11.72
N ILE A 151 16.73 -6.03 -11.38
CA ILE A 151 15.95 -5.50 -10.25
C ILE A 151 14.47 -5.81 -10.43
N ARG A 152 13.91 -5.52 -11.61
CA ARG A 152 12.49 -5.77 -11.91
C ARG A 152 12.14 -7.25 -11.87
N VAL A 153 13.02 -8.12 -12.36
CA VAL A 153 12.84 -9.57 -12.22
C VAL A 153 12.76 -9.96 -10.74
N GLY A 154 13.71 -9.48 -9.92
CA GLY A 154 13.68 -9.73 -8.48
C GLY A 154 12.40 -9.23 -7.80
N HIS A 155 11.87 -8.06 -8.18
CA HIS A 155 10.59 -7.56 -7.67
C HIS A 155 9.41 -8.46 -8.07
N ILE A 156 9.37 -8.91 -9.33
CA ILE A 156 8.31 -9.80 -9.82
C ILE A 156 8.39 -11.17 -9.14
N ASP A 157 9.59 -11.68 -8.87
CA ASP A 157 9.77 -12.92 -8.12
C ASP A 157 9.22 -12.81 -6.68
N GLN A 158 9.39 -11.65 -6.04
CA GLN A 158 8.76 -11.40 -4.73
C GLN A 158 7.24 -11.35 -4.82
N VAL A 159 6.69 -10.67 -5.82
CA VAL A 159 5.24 -10.67 -6.05
C VAL A 159 4.72 -12.08 -6.31
N ALA A 160 5.44 -12.87 -7.11
CA ALA A 160 5.09 -14.28 -7.35
C ALA A 160 5.09 -15.08 -6.03
N THR A 161 6.09 -14.86 -5.18
CA THR A 161 6.16 -15.49 -3.84
C THR A 161 4.94 -15.14 -2.97
N ILE A 162 4.52 -13.87 -2.97
CA ILE A 162 3.31 -13.43 -2.26
C ILE A 162 2.09 -14.17 -2.81
N ILE A 163 1.93 -14.21 -4.13
CA ILE A 163 0.80 -14.87 -4.79
C ILE A 163 0.77 -16.36 -4.44
N ASP A 164 1.90 -17.05 -4.53
CA ASP A 164 1.98 -18.49 -4.26
C ASP A 164 1.62 -18.82 -2.82
N ARG A 165 2.04 -17.99 -1.87
CA ARG A 165 1.67 -18.17 -0.45
C ARG A 165 0.19 -17.91 -0.21
N LEU A 166 -0.38 -16.88 -0.80
CA LEU A 166 -1.82 -16.58 -0.69
C LEU A 166 -2.68 -17.67 -1.37
N LYS A 167 -2.18 -18.30 -2.44
CA LYS A 167 -2.83 -19.47 -3.06
C LYS A 167 -2.83 -20.71 -2.18
N GLN A 168 -1.87 -20.85 -1.29
CA GLN A 168 -1.78 -21.98 -0.35
C GLN A 168 -2.66 -21.80 0.89
N GLU A 169 -3.11 -20.59 1.19
CA GLU A 169 -3.98 -20.33 2.32
C GLU A 169 -5.45 -20.45 1.92
N PRO A 170 -6.21 -21.42 2.51
CA PRO A 170 -7.63 -21.59 2.21
C PRO A 170 -8.46 -20.40 2.65
N GLU A 171 -9.38 -19.95 1.80
CA GLU A 171 -10.37 -18.92 2.12
C GLU A 171 -11.71 -19.24 1.44
N GLY A 172 -12.76 -19.43 2.23
CA GLY A 172 -14.09 -19.79 1.73
C GLY A 172 -14.07 -21.10 0.96
N GLN A 173 -14.47 -21.07 -0.31
CA GLN A 173 -14.47 -22.22 -1.21
C GLN A 173 -13.21 -22.30 -2.09
N GLY A 174 -12.30 -21.36 -1.96
CA GLY A 174 -11.08 -21.26 -2.74
C GLY A 174 -9.87 -20.98 -1.87
N ASN A 175 -9.08 -20.01 -2.27
CA ASN A 175 -7.88 -19.60 -1.56
C ASN A 175 -7.85 -18.06 -1.43
N MET A 176 -6.96 -17.57 -0.58
CA MET A 176 -6.89 -16.15 -0.28
C MET A 176 -6.55 -15.30 -1.51
N PHE A 177 -5.78 -15.83 -2.47
CA PHE A 177 -5.47 -15.09 -3.69
C PHE A 177 -6.71 -14.87 -4.57
N ASP A 178 -7.72 -15.75 -4.52
CA ASP A 178 -8.96 -15.57 -5.30
C ASP A 178 -9.65 -14.21 -5.00
N ASN A 179 -9.47 -13.69 -3.78
CA ASN A 179 -10.03 -12.43 -3.31
C ASN A 179 -8.99 -11.30 -3.22
N THR A 180 -7.78 -11.51 -3.76
CA THR A 180 -6.68 -10.57 -3.65
C THR A 180 -6.41 -9.90 -5.00
N MET A 181 -6.09 -8.61 -4.96
CA MET A 181 -5.56 -7.86 -6.08
C MET A 181 -4.24 -7.20 -5.69
N ILE A 182 -3.22 -7.38 -6.51
CA ILE A 182 -1.90 -6.80 -6.35
C ILE A 182 -1.64 -5.83 -7.49
N LEU A 183 -1.22 -4.63 -7.13
CA LEU A 183 -0.75 -3.61 -8.06
C LEU A 183 0.75 -3.46 -7.89
N TYR A 184 1.49 -3.71 -8.95
CA TYR A 184 2.92 -3.42 -9.02
C TYR A 184 3.15 -2.26 -9.97
N PHE A 185 3.70 -1.17 -9.47
CA PHE A 185 3.94 0.04 -10.25
C PHE A 185 5.17 0.81 -9.74
N PRO A 186 5.88 1.53 -10.64
CA PRO A 186 6.93 2.46 -10.27
C PRO A 186 6.33 3.79 -9.80
N GLU A 187 7.17 4.64 -9.22
CA GLU A 187 6.80 6.03 -8.90
C GLU A 187 6.36 6.80 -10.15
N ASN A 188 7.06 6.59 -11.27
CA ASN A 188 6.70 7.11 -12.59
C ASN A 188 7.16 6.17 -13.71
N GLY A 189 6.73 6.42 -14.94
CA GLY A 189 7.05 5.60 -16.11
C GLY A 189 8.24 6.11 -16.92
N GLU A 190 8.69 7.33 -16.65
CA GLU A 190 9.79 7.95 -17.38
C GLU A 190 11.14 7.59 -16.79
N GLY A 191 12.19 7.75 -17.59
CA GLY A 191 13.57 7.55 -17.13
C GLY A 191 14.08 8.63 -16.18
N HIS A 192 13.32 9.71 -16.00
CA HIS A 192 13.64 10.82 -15.11
C HIS A 192 12.46 11.08 -14.15
N HIS A 193 12.75 11.14 -12.87
CA HIS A 193 11.77 11.22 -11.77
C HIS A 193 10.97 12.52 -11.66
N SER A 194 11.05 13.43 -12.64
CA SER A 194 10.48 14.78 -12.50
C SER A 194 9.16 15.00 -13.22
N TRP A 195 8.74 14.11 -14.10
CA TRP A 195 7.67 14.42 -15.03
C TRP A 195 6.32 13.85 -14.61
N GLY A 196 6.27 12.62 -14.10
CA GLY A 196 5.05 11.99 -13.61
C GLY A 196 3.91 11.92 -14.64
N THR A 197 4.26 11.93 -15.94
CA THR A 197 3.28 11.95 -17.03
C THR A 197 2.81 10.57 -17.46
N GLU A 198 3.53 9.54 -17.04
CA GLU A 198 3.19 8.14 -17.27
C GLU A 198 3.20 7.36 -15.94
N ALA A 199 2.24 6.50 -15.77
CA ALA A 199 2.12 5.60 -14.61
C ALA A 199 1.82 4.18 -15.10
N PRO A 200 2.81 3.45 -15.62
CA PRO A 200 2.62 2.06 -16.02
C PRO A 200 2.50 1.19 -14.77
N PHE A 201 1.54 0.28 -14.76
CA PHE A 201 1.42 -0.69 -13.68
C PHE A 201 0.95 -2.05 -14.19
N VAL A 202 1.29 -3.08 -13.44
CA VAL A 202 0.84 -4.44 -13.66
C VAL A 202 -0.17 -4.81 -12.59
N ILE A 203 -1.32 -5.32 -13.01
CA ILE A 203 -2.38 -5.78 -12.12
C ILE A 203 -2.37 -7.30 -12.12
N MET A 204 -2.26 -7.89 -10.95
CA MET A 204 -2.37 -9.32 -10.74
C MET A 204 -3.51 -9.54 -9.75
N ALA A 205 -4.51 -10.32 -10.14
CA ALA A 205 -5.67 -10.53 -9.30
C ALA A 205 -6.21 -11.94 -9.42
N GLY A 206 -6.86 -12.39 -8.36
CA GLY A 206 -7.51 -13.68 -8.31
C GLY A 206 -8.88 -13.68 -9.01
N ASN A 207 -9.53 -14.85 -8.98
CA ASN A 207 -10.73 -15.15 -9.76
C ASN A 207 -11.96 -14.27 -9.42
N ASN A 208 -12.00 -13.72 -8.21
CA ASN A 208 -13.12 -12.89 -7.74
C ASN A 208 -12.91 -11.38 -7.97
N CYS A 209 -11.89 -11.00 -8.74
CA CYS A 209 -11.64 -9.63 -9.11
C CYS A 209 -12.85 -9.03 -9.85
N LYS A 210 -13.20 -7.81 -9.47
CA LYS A 210 -14.33 -7.08 -10.05
C LYS A 210 -13.97 -6.29 -11.32
N LEU A 211 -12.71 -6.34 -11.73
CA LEU A 211 -12.21 -5.65 -12.92
C LEU A 211 -11.98 -6.65 -14.05
N ASP A 212 -12.25 -6.21 -15.27
CA ASP A 212 -11.92 -6.94 -16.49
C ASP A 212 -10.46 -6.68 -16.89
N ILE A 213 -9.54 -7.48 -16.33
CA ILE A 213 -8.10 -7.28 -16.48
C ILE A 213 -7.34 -8.48 -17.06
N ALA A 214 -7.95 -9.67 -17.07
CA ALA A 214 -7.24 -10.91 -17.39
C ALA A 214 -6.67 -10.94 -18.81
N GLY A 215 -5.35 -11.10 -18.92
CA GLY A 215 -4.65 -11.21 -20.21
C GLY A 215 -4.67 -9.95 -21.06
N ARG A 216 -4.95 -8.79 -20.50
CA ARG A 216 -5.12 -7.54 -21.25
C ARG A 216 -3.91 -6.63 -21.10
N TYR A 217 -3.53 -6.00 -22.23
CA TYR A 217 -2.65 -4.84 -22.26
C TYR A 217 -3.48 -3.62 -22.66
N ILE A 218 -3.58 -2.63 -21.77
CA ILE A 218 -4.38 -1.43 -22.00
C ILE A 218 -3.43 -0.23 -22.06
N ARG A 219 -3.44 0.46 -23.19
CA ARG A 219 -2.73 1.72 -23.36
C ARG A 219 -3.73 2.85 -23.44
N LEU A 220 -3.65 3.76 -22.49
CA LEU A 220 -4.44 4.98 -22.46
C LEU A 220 -3.78 6.08 -23.31
N PRO A 221 -4.54 7.07 -23.79
CA PRO A 221 -3.98 8.24 -24.46
C PRO A 221 -2.97 8.98 -23.58
N TYR A 222 -1.98 9.61 -24.20
CA TYR A 222 -0.92 10.32 -23.51
C TYR A 222 -1.45 11.50 -22.65
N HIS A 223 -0.72 11.84 -21.62
CA HIS A 223 -1.06 12.93 -20.68
C HIS A 223 -1.39 14.24 -21.41
N GLY A 224 -2.44 14.89 -21.00
CA GLY A 224 -2.92 16.15 -21.57
C GLY A 224 -3.67 16.00 -22.91
N THR A 225 -3.78 14.80 -23.50
CA THR A 225 -4.57 14.55 -24.71
C THR A 225 -5.99 14.12 -24.38
N GLU A 226 -6.86 14.13 -25.41
CA GLU A 226 -8.25 13.69 -25.23
C GLU A 226 -8.31 12.20 -24.90
N GLY A 227 -9.19 11.85 -23.95
CA GLY A 227 -9.36 10.46 -23.50
C GLY A 227 -8.29 9.97 -22.52
N HIS A 228 -7.27 10.78 -22.19
CA HIS A 228 -6.34 10.45 -21.12
C HIS A 228 -7.08 10.23 -19.79
N LYS A 229 -6.59 9.31 -18.99
CA LYS A 229 -7.08 9.02 -17.65
C LYS A 229 -5.95 9.15 -16.65
N THR A 230 -6.25 9.82 -15.53
CA THR A 230 -5.29 10.07 -14.45
C THR A 230 -5.30 8.93 -13.45
N ILE A 231 -4.36 8.96 -12.50
CA ILE A 231 -4.36 8.04 -11.35
C ILE A 231 -5.64 8.20 -10.51
N GLY A 232 -6.22 9.40 -10.47
CA GLY A 232 -7.53 9.66 -9.84
C GLY A 232 -8.65 8.83 -10.49
N ASN A 233 -8.66 8.72 -11.82
CA ASN A 233 -9.60 7.86 -12.52
C ASN A 233 -9.38 6.37 -12.19
N TRP A 234 -8.13 5.95 -11.98
CA TRP A 234 -7.83 4.59 -11.53
C TRP A 234 -8.44 4.29 -10.16
N TYR A 235 -8.22 5.14 -9.16
CA TYR A 235 -8.84 4.96 -7.85
C TYR A 235 -10.38 5.08 -7.90
N THR A 236 -10.92 5.95 -8.74
CA THR A 236 -12.36 6.01 -9.02
C THR A 236 -12.86 4.67 -9.58
N THR A 237 -12.10 4.05 -10.48
CA THR A 237 -12.44 2.72 -11.03
C THR A 237 -12.49 1.65 -9.95
N LEU A 238 -11.47 1.60 -9.08
CA LEU A 238 -11.42 0.65 -7.97
C LEU A 238 -12.61 0.81 -7.03
N LEU A 239 -12.89 2.04 -6.59
CA LEU A 239 -13.98 2.32 -5.67
C LEU A 239 -15.33 1.95 -6.27
N ASN A 240 -15.56 2.31 -7.53
CA ASN A 240 -16.81 1.98 -8.22
C ASN A 240 -16.99 0.47 -8.40
N ALA A 241 -15.93 -0.26 -8.76
CA ALA A 241 -15.97 -1.72 -8.88
C ALA A 241 -16.28 -2.42 -7.55
N HIS A 242 -15.92 -1.81 -6.41
CA HIS A 242 -16.17 -2.34 -5.08
C HIS A 242 -17.42 -1.74 -4.39
N GLY A 243 -18.31 -1.11 -5.15
CA GLY A 243 -19.60 -0.64 -4.69
C GLY A 243 -19.60 0.74 -4.01
N ASN A 244 -18.47 1.43 -3.98
CA ASN A 244 -18.39 2.82 -3.52
C ASN A 244 -18.39 3.76 -4.72
N SER A 245 -19.58 4.09 -5.22
CA SER A 245 -19.75 4.90 -6.43
C SER A 245 -19.38 6.36 -6.17
N ILE A 246 -18.32 6.82 -6.81
CA ILE A 246 -17.87 8.22 -6.81
C ILE A 246 -17.58 8.69 -8.24
N GLU A 247 -17.68 9.99 -8.46
CA GLU A 247 -17.35 10.58 -9.76
C GLU A 247 -15.85 10.87 -9.92
N HIS A 248 -15.15 11.18 -8.83
CA HIS A 248 -13.73 11.50 -8.83
C HIS A 248 -13.09 11.20 -7.48
N TYR A 249 -11.83 10.75 -7.52
CA TYR A 249 -10.98 10.54 -6.35
C TYR A 249 -9.76 11.48 -6.37
N GLY A 250 -9.51 12.14 -5.24
CA GLY A 250 -8.38 13.04 -5.06
C GLY A 250 -8.52 14.40 -5.75
N ASP A 251 -7.39 15.06 -5.96
CA ASP A 251 -7.36 16.36 -6.63
C ASP A 251 -7.32 16.20 -8.15
N PHE A 252 -7.83 17.20 -8.86
CA PHE A 252 -7.73 17.26 -10.31
C PHE A 252 -6.31 17.59 -10.76
N ASP A 253 -5.85 16.90 -11.79
CA ASP A 253 -4.62 17.25 -12.49
C ASP A 253 -4.75 18.65 -13.12
N LEU A 254 -3.80 19.55 -12.78
CA LEU A 254 -3.88 20.95 -13.17
C LEU A 254 -3.70 21.16 -14.67
N GLU A 255 -2.88 20.34 -15.33
CA GLU A 255 -2.68 20.48 -16.78
C GLU A 255 -3.91 19.99 -17.54
N MET A 256 -4.49 18.87 -17.12
CA MET A 256 -5.74 18.37 -17.67
C MET A 256 -6.88 19.40 -17.49
N ALA A 257 -6.96 20.04 -16.31
CA ALA A 257 -7.93 21.08 -16.05
C ALA A 257 -7.71 22.33 -16.94
N ARG A 258 -6.47 22.79 -17.12
CA ARG A 258 -6.14 23.89 -18.03
C ARG A 258 -6.51 23.59 -19.48
N LYS A 259 -6.37 22.33 -19.90
CA LYS A 259 -6.75 21.85 -21.23
C LYS A 259 -8.24 21.49 -21.34
N LYS A 260 -9.01 21.72 -20.29
CA LYS A 260 -10.45 21.37 -20.19
C LYS A 260 -10.74 19.90 -20.55
N ARG A 261 -9.87 19.00 -20.09
CA ARG A 261 -10.03 17.56 -20.27
C ARG A 261 -10.87 16.97 -19.14
N ASP A 262 -11.74 16.04 -19.49
CA ASP A 262 -12.53 15.30 -18.49
C ASP A 262 -11.64 14.39 -17.66
N GLN A 263 -11.76 14.52 -16.34
CA GLN A 263 -11.03 13.75 -15.35
C GLN A 263 -11.97 12.93 -14.45
N THR A 264 -13.25 12.92 -14.77
CA THR A 264 -14.25 12.21 -14.00
C THR A 264 -14.49 10.78 -14.49
N GLY A 265 -15.13 10.00 -13.65
CA GLY A 265 -15.56 8.64 -13.96
C GLY A 265 -14.46 7.58 -13.95
N ALA A 266 -14.92 6.35 -13.94
CA ALA A 266 -14.06 5.17 -14.01
C ALA A 266 -13.43 5.00 -15.39
N ILE A 267 -12.32 4.29 -15.45
CA ILE A 267 -11.70 3.85 -16.71
C ILE A 267 -12.52 2.69 -17.25
N ARG A 268 -13.33 2.98 -18.27
CA ARG A 268 -14.31 2.01 -18.82
C ARG A 268 -13.69 0.71 -19.28
N GLN A 269 -12.43 0.74 -19.73
CA GLN A 269 -11.70 -0.44 -20.21
C GLN A 269 -11.50 -1.49 -19.12
N PHE A 270 -11.61 -1.14 -17.84
CA PHE A 270 -11.48 -2.05 -16.71
C PHE A 270 -12.84 -2.48 -16.11
N MET A 271 -13.92 -1.89 -16.55
CA MET A 271 -15.25 -2.23 -16.05
C MET A 271 -15.87 -3.34 -16.92
N SER A 272 -16.39 -4.38 -16.28
CA SER A 272 -17.13 -5.47 -16.92
C SER A 272 -18.58 -5.09 -17.21
#